data_853a47dbe965a7adc6625a6aaf74ecbf
#
_entry.id   853a47dbe965a7adc6625a6aaf74ecbf
#
_cell.length_a   1.000
_cell.length_b   1.000
_cell.length_c   1.000
_cell.angle_alpha   90.00
_cell.angle_beta   90.00
_cell.angle_gamma   90.00
#
_symmetry.space_group_name_H-M   'P 1'
#
loop_
_entity.id
_entity.type
_entity.pdbx_description
1 polymer ?
#
loop_
_entity_poly.entity_id
_entity_poly.type
_entity_poly.pdbx_seq_one_letter_code
_entity_poly.pdbx_strand_id
1 'polypeptide(L)'
;MCPALRHFPLHCPRNRSHNYLYRRQPGRQSRAGGGKEVYWLECPQNPTQPWTKRIITNSFVNYHDQLIGDVDDDGQIEVVTHSQGSKVLVYYKIPPDPTVQPWPDAYRRTVATDLSQVEGLAMADLDANGRTEIIGGPNIFTRPINPESLWGKVTLAGSYKKTRVAVGNIYGDGRPEIVLSEGENTSARLAWFTPPLWNAHVLNSTLFHPHSLAIADFDGDGLNDIFTGEMGLGTNLNPKLFVYRNKGDGSFEQVVISQGVPTHEAKVADIDGDGRPDIVGKTCDDQTNHVDIWFNETGK
;
A
#
# COMPACT_ATOMS: atom_id res chain seq x y z
N MET A 1 -0.73 -1.33 -33.51
CA MET A 1 0.08 -0.11 -33.40
C MET A 1 0.20 0.15 -31.92
N CYS A 2 1.41 0.01 -31.33
CA CYS A 2 1.63 0.38 -29.93
C CYS A 2 1.45 1.89 -29.76
N PRO A 3 0.69 2.38 -28.76
CA PRO A 3 0.69 3.80 -28.44
C PRO A 3 2.06 4.18 -27.90
N ALA A 4 2.60 5.28 -28.40
CA ALA A 4 3.90 5.81 -28.02
C ALA A 4 3.92 6.19 -26.55
N LEU A 5 4.87 5.62 -25.79
CA LEU A 5 5.22 6.03 -24.45
C LEU A 5 5.61 7.51 -24.46
N ARG A 6 4.79 8.37 -23.88
CA ARG A 6 5.19 9.76 -23.60
C ARG A 6 6.08 9.74 -22.37
N HIS A 7 7.33 10.14 -22.59
CA HIS A 7 8.30 10.35 -21.51
C HIS A 7 7.94 11.65 -20.79
N PHE A 8 7.47 11.54 -19.52
CA PHE A 8 7.23 12.72 -18.69
C PHE A 8 8.45 12.94 -17.79
N PRO A 9 9.04 14.15 -17.79
CA PRO A 9 10.05 14.49 -16.81
C PRO A 9 9.40 14.60 -15.43
N LEU A 10 9.82 13.76 -14.50
CA LEU A 10 9.50 13.91 -13.08
C LEU A 10 9.99 15.27 -12.61
N HIS A 11 9.07 16.23 -12.42
CA HIS A 11 9.38 17.51 -11.84
C HIS A 11 9.57 17.31 -10.33
N CYS A 12 10.82 17.41 -9.88
CA CYS A 12 11.12 17.58 -8.46
C CYS A 12 10.74 19.02 -8.06
N PRO A 13 9.70 19.24 -7.26
CA PRO A 13 9.33 20.58 -6.85
C PRO A 13 10.46 21.19 -6.01
N ARG A 14 10.80 22.44 -6.21
CA ARG A 14 11.86 23.18 -5.51
C ARG A 14 11.61 23.41 -4.00
N ASN A 15 10.64 22.74 -3.39
CA ASN A 15 10.32 22.87 -1.98
C ASN A 15 10.86 21.67 -1.21
N ARG A 16 11.61 21.90 -0.15
CA ARG A 16 12.49 20.98 0.60
C ARG A 16 11.80 19.81 1.34
N SER A 17 10.57 19.43 1.01
CA SER A 17 9.78 18.48 1.80
C SER A 17 9.29 17.20 1.07
N HIS A 18 9.74 16.93 -0.15
CA HIS A 18 9.28 15.73 -0.87
C HIS A 18 10.44 14.74 -1.06
N ASN A 19 10.65 13.92 -0.06
CA ASN A 19 11.51 12.75 -0.14
C ASN A 19 10.64 11.54 -0.47
N TYR A 20 11.01 10.76 -1.48
CA TYR A 20 10.26 9.58 -1.89
C TYR A 20 10.85 8.34 -1.19
N LEU A 21 9.99 7.60 -0.50
CA LEU A 21 10.35 6.28 0.01
C LEU A 21 10.22 5.25 -1.12
N TYR A 22 11.31 4.65 -1.49
CA TYR A 22 11.36 3.60 -2.51
C TYR A 22 11.94 2.32 -1.95
N ARG A 23 11.33 1.18 -2.28
CA ARG A 23 11.87 -0.16 -2.02
C ARG A 23 12.43 -0.73 -3.31
N ARG A 24 13.75 -0.95 -3.39
CA ARG A 24 14.36 -1.78 -4.41
C ARG A 24 14.94 -3.03 -3.77
N GLN A 25 14.65 -4.20 -4.33
CA GLN A 25 15.49 -5.38 -4.12
C GLN A 25 16.68 -5.32 -5.08
N PRO A 26 17.94 -5.47 -4.62
CA PRO A 26 19.02 -5.78 -5.52
C PRO A 26 18.85 -7.20 -6.04
N GLY A 27 19.00 -7.40 -7.32
CA GLY A 27 18.90 -8.72 -7.93
C GLY A 27 19.89 -9.71 -7.30
N ARG A 28 19.34 -10.79 -6.81
CA ARG A 28 19.72 -12.19 -6.88
C ARG A 28 18.87 -13.02 -5.91
N GLN A 29 18.18 -13.97 -6.49
CA GLN A 29 17.65 -15.21 -5.94
C GLN A 29 17.79 -15.39 -4.42
N SER A 30 16.69 -15.17 -3.71
CA SER A 30 16.28 -16.03 -2.62
C SER A 30 14.76 -16.14 -2.69
N ARG A 31 14.28 -17.35 -2.85
CA ARG A 31 12.88 -17.72 -2.68
C ARG A 31 12.50 -17.39 -1.24
N ALA A 32 11.58 -16.46 -1.06
CA ALA A 32 11.05 -15.87 0.16
C ALA A 32 11.54 -14.44 0.34
N GLY A 33 10.78 -13.53 -0.25
CA GLY A 33 11.20 -12.16 -0.37
C GLY A 33 10.92 -11.32 0.86
N GLY A 34 11.76 -10.53 1.22
CA GLY A 34 11.70 -9.41 2.12
C GLY A 34 12.98 -8.63 2.01
N GLY A 35 12.90 -7.30 2.04
CA GLY A 35 14.08 -6.44 2.04
C GLY A 35 14.90 -6.62 3.31
N LYS A 36 16.21 -6.42 3.21
CA LYS A 36 17.10 -6.39 4.38
C LYS A 36 17.16 -5.03 5.05
N GLU A 37 16.57 -4.01 4.43
CA GLU A 37 16.65 -2.63 4.87
C GLU A 37 15.45 -1.82 4.40
N VAL A 38 15.12 -0.77 5.15
CA VAL A 38 14.23 0.32 4.74
C VAL A 38 15.09 1.54 4.47
N TYR A 39 14.80 2.26 3.39
CA TYR A 39 15.58 3.42 2.96
C TYR A 39 14.69 4.46 2.25
N TRP A 40 15.19 5.67 2.17
CA TRP A 40 14.65 6.71 1.33
C TRP A 40 15.66 7.13 0.25
N LEU A 41 15.17 7.76 -0.79
CA LEU A 41 16.00 8.27 -1.86
C LEU A 41 16.02 9.80 -1.82
N GLU A 42 17.21 10.34 -1.63
CA GLU A 42 17.43 11.77 -1.67
C GLU A 42 17.48 12.26 -3.12
N CYS A 43 16.52 13.11 -3.49
CA CYS A 43 16.42 13.69 -4.83
C CYS A 43 17.58 14.67 -5.06
N PRO A 44 18.42 14.53 -6.10
CA PRO A 44 19.42 15.49 -6.45
C PRO A 44 18.79 16.78 -7.03
N GLN A 45 19.57 17.85 -7.13
CA GLN A 45 19.10 19.09 -7.76
C GLN A 45 18.59 18.90 -9.20
N ASN A 46 19.25 18.00 -9.95
CA ASN A 46 18.74 17.53 -11.25
C ASN A 46 18.18 16.12 -11.05
N PRO A 47 16.85 15.92 -11.11
CA PRO A 47 16.22 14.63 -10.82
C PRO A 47 16.53 13.53 -11.84
N THR A 48 17.16 13.84 -12.97
CA THR A 48 17.63 12.87 -13.95
C THR A 48 18.98 12.21 -13.54
N GLN A 49 19.66 12.78 -12.54
CA GLN A 49 20.86 12.18 -11.97
C GLN A 49 20.52 11.07 -10.97
N PRO A 50 21.46 10.15 -10.68
CA PRO A 50 21.23 9.09 -9.70
C PRO A 50 20.87 9.68 -8.33
N TRP A 51 19.80 9.14 -7.72
CA TRP A 51 19.34 9.53 -6.40
C TRP A 51 20.18 8.84 -5.33
N THR A 52 20.51 9.54 -4.26
CA THR A 52 21.29 9.00 -3.15
C THR A 52 20.42 8.17 -2.23
N LYS A 53 20.75 6.89 -2.06
CA LYS A 53 20.10 6.01 -1.11
C LYS A 53 20.53 6.33 0.31
N ARG A 54 19.56 6.49 1.23
CA ARG A 54 19.76 6.75 2.65
C ARG A 54 19.03 5.67 3.47
N ILE A 55 19.75 4.94 4.30
CA ILE A 55 19.19 3.84 5.10
C ILE A 55 18.49 4.40 6.33
N ILE A 56 17.20 4.05 6.49
CA ILE A 56 16.42 4.31 7.70
C ILE A 56 16.74 3.24 8.74
N THR A 57 16.62 1.97 8.36
CA THR A 57 16.87 0.85 9.26
C THR A 57 17.28 -0.41 8.51
N ASN A 58 18.11 -1.23 9.15
CA ASN A 58 18.47 -2.59 8.78
C ASN A 58 18.46 -3.53 10.02
N SER A 59 17.75 -3.11 11.08
CA SER A 59 17.71 -3.83 12.37
C SER A 59 16.87 -5.08 12.34
N PHE A 60 16.00 -5.26 11.32
CA PHE A 60 15.09 -6.39 11.20
C PHE A 60 15.30 -7.13 9.85
N VAL A 61 14.68 -8.29 9.72
CA VAL A 61 14.77 -9.11 8.51
C VAL A 61 13.42 -9.25 7.81
N ASN A 62 13.44 -9.35 6.47
CA ASN A 62 12.25 -9.48 5.65
C ASN A 62 11.26 -8.33 5.86
N TYR A 63 11.72 -7.10 5.66
CA TYR A 63 10.83 -5.95 5.58
C TYR A 63 9.90 -6.10 4.38
N HIS A 64 8.61 -5.84 4.58
CA HIS A 64 7.61 -6.03 3.53
C HIS A 64 6.98 -4.71 3.09
N ASP A 65 6.12 -4.09 3.88
CA ASP A 65 5.40 -2.89 3.50
C ASP A 65 5.91 -1.64 4.23
N GLN A 66 5.65 -0.49 3.62
CA GLN A 66 5.99 0.82 4.16
C GLN A 66 4.83 1.79 3.94
N LEU A 67 4.65 2.69 4.89
CA LEU A 67 3.64 3.74 4.89
C LEU A 67 4.28 5.02 5.43
N ILE A 68 3.86 6.18 4.93
CA ILE A 68 4.29 7.48 5.41
C ILE A 68 3.07 8.28 5.83
N GLY A 69 3.14 8.91 6.98
CA GLY A 69 2.13 9.82 7.46
C GLY A 69 2.32 10.16 8.91
N ASP A 70 1.52 11.09 9.40
CA ASP A 70 1.46 11.48 10.80
C ASP A 70 0.69 10.41 11.58
N VAL A 71 1.42 9.47 12.17
CA VAL A 71 0.80 8.32 12.87
C VAL A 71 0.62 8.55 14.36
N ASP A 72 1.26 9.56 14.91
CA ASP A 72 1.11 9.89 16.32
C ASP A 72 0.47 11.27 16.56
N ASP A 73 -0.08 11.86 15.50
CA ASP A 73 -0.86 13.10 15.46
C ASP A 73 -0.11 14.29 16.10
N ASP A 74 1.22 14.34 15.89
CA ASP A 74 2.06 15.45 16.39
C ASP A 74 2.29 16.54 15.33
N GLY A 75 1.70 16.37 14.13
CA GLY A 75 1.79 17.27 13.00
C GLY A 75 3.03 17.04 12.14
N GLN A 76 3.80 15.98 12.39
CA GLN A 76 4.94 15.58 11.59
C GLN A 76 4.69 14.20 10.97
N ILE A 77 5.42 13.90 9.92
CA ILE A 77 5.28 12.60 9.26
C ILE A 77 6.30 11.60 9.79
N GLU A 78 5.87 10.35 9.95
CA GLU A 78 6.69 9.21 10.28
C GLU A 78 6.79 8.21 9.13
N VAL A 79 7.74 7.30 9.26
CA VAL A 79 7.91 6.14 8.41
C VAL A 79 7.47 4.90 9.16
N VAL A 80 6.35 4.31 8.76
CA VAL A 80 5.86 3.04 9.29
C VAL A 80 6.36 1.89 8.43
N THR A 81 6.82 0.82 9.04
CA THR A 81 7.22 -0.39 8.34
C THR A 81 6.98 -1.63 9.18
N HIS A 82 6.74 -2.72 8.52
CA HIS A 82 6.68 -3.99 9.20
C HIS A 82 7.71 -4.98 8.66
N SER A 83 8.17 -5.87 9.53
CA SER A 83 9.07 -6.95 9.21
C SER A 83 8.38 -8.30 9.45
N GLN A 84 8.17 -9.06 8.39
CA GLN A 84 7.61 -10.41 8.49
C GLN A 84 8.56 -11.36 9.21
N GLY A 85 9.86 -11.28 8.93
CA GLY A 85 10.85 -12.18 9.52
C GLY A 85 11.06 -11.93 11.00
N SER A 86 11.08 -10.68 11.43
CA SER A 86 11.18 -10.29 12.85
C SER A 86 9.83 -10.16 13.53
N LYS A 87 8.71 -10.28 12.78
CA LYS A 87 7.33 -10.23 13.29
C LYS A 87 6.99 -8.96 14.06
N VAL A 88 7.51 -7.82 13.60
CA VAL A 88 7.32 -6.52 14.26
C VAL A 88 6.70 -5.50 13.31
N LEU A 89 5.90 -4.60 13.87
CA LEU A 89 5.45 -3.36 13.26
C LEU A 89 6.04 -2.20 14.06
N VAL A 90 6.75 -1.31 13.37
CA VAL A 90 7.42 -0.16 13.96
C VAL A 90 7.17 1.09 13.15
N TYR A 91 7.31 2.25 13.78
CA TYR A 91 7.47 3.50 13.05
C TYR A 91 8.71 4.26 13.50
N TYR A 92 9.19 5.13 12.64
CA TYR A 92 10.33 6.00 12.87
C TYR A 92 9.92 7.45 12.72
N LYS A 93 10.17 8.26 13.77
CA LYS A 93 10.20 9.71 13.64
C LYS A 93 11.40 10.11 12.78
N ILE A 94 11.24 11.11 11.94
CA ILE A 94 12.33 11.61 11.12
C ILE A 94 13.32 12.37 12.02
N PRO A 95 14.61 11.97 12.08
CA PRO A 95 15.59 12.68 12.90
C PRO A 95 15.87 14.08 12.34
N PRO A 96 16.36 15.03 13.17
CA PRO A 96 16.72 16.37 12.72
C PRO A 96 17.70 16.40 11.56
N ASP A 97 18.62 15.45 11.50
CA ASP A 97 19.44 15.16 10.31
C ASP A 97 19.07 13.79 9.74
N PRO A 98 18.20 13.72 8.71
CA PRO A 98 17.78 12.47 8.12
C PRO A 98 18.87 11.77 7.28
N THR A 99 20.01 12.42 7.06
CA THR A 99 21.13 11.85 6.29
C THR A 99 22.00 10.88 7.11
N VAL A 100 21.86 10.90 8.45
CA VAL A 100 22.47 9.90 9.35
C VAL A 100 21.95 8.51 9.01
N GLN A 101 22.83 7.51 8.97
CA GLN A 101 22.49 6.15 8.51
C GLN A 101 23.11 5.06 9.39
N PRO A 102 22.33 4.03 9.80
CA PRO A 102 20.87 4.03 9.88
C PRO A 102 20.37 5.11 10.85
N TRP A 103 19.07 5.42 10.81
CA TRP A 103 18.49 6.33 11.79
C TRP A 103 18.66 5.76 13.21
N PRO A 104 18.97 6.60 14.21
CA PRO A 104 19.17 6.13 15.57
C PRO A 104 17.90 5.49 16.16
N ASP A 105 18.07 4.43 16.94
CA ASP A 105 16.98 3.70 17.59
C ASP A 105 16.12 4.57 18.53
N ALA A 106 16.65 5.70 19.00
CA ALA A 106 15.88 6.68 19.80
C ALA A 106 14.67 7.26 19.04
N TYR A 107 14.69 7.22 17.71
CA TYR A 107 13.58 7.68 16.86
C TYR A 107 12.60 6.57 16.51
N ARG A 108 12.88 5.31 16.88
CA ARG A 108 12.00 4.17 16.63
C ARG A 108 10.98 4.00 17.75
N ARG A 109 9.75 3.65 17.36
CA ARG A 109 8.69 3.20 18.28
C ARG A 109 8.13 1.86 17.79
N THR A 110 7.86 0.96 18.73
CA THR A 110 7.28 -0.33 18.43
C THR A 110 5.76 -0.26 18.58
N VAL A 111 5.06 -0.56 17.50
CA VAL A 111 3.59 -0.65 17.49
C VAL A 111 3.14 -2.01 18.00
N ALA A 112 3.71 -3.08 17.44
CA ALA A 112 3.33 -4.45 17.81
C ALA A 112 4.47 -5.44 17.55
N THR A 113 4.42 -6.55 18.29
CA THR A 113 5.30 -7.72 18.16
C THR A 113 4.47 -8.98 17.88
N ASP A 114 5.15 -10.07 17.59
CA ASP A 114 4.56 -11.40 17.35
C ASP A 114 3.52 -11.45 16.22
N LEU A 115 3.72 -10.60 15.22
CA LEU A 115 2.89 -10.53 14.03
C LEU A 115 3.28 -11.61 13.03
N SER A 116 2.36 -12.50 12.69
CA SER A 116 2.57 -13.53 11.67
C SER A 116 1.76 -13.23 10.41
N GLN A 117 2.39 -13.38 9.24
CA GLN A 117 1.73 -13.28 7.92
C GLN A 117 0.99 -11.96 7.67
N VAL A 118 1.46 -10.87 8.30
CA VAL A 118 0.94 -9.52 8.09
C VAL A 118 1.58 -8.94 6.84
N GLU A 119 0.74 -8.54 5.89
CA GLU A 119 1.10 -7.76 4.72
C GLU A 119 0.05 -6.67 4.53
N GLY A 120 0.43 -5.61 3.80
CA GLY A 120 -0.42 -4.44 3.63
C GLY A 120 -0.45 -3.54 4.87
N LEU A 121 -0.28 -2.25 4.62
CA LEU A 121 -0.37 -1.19 5.61
C LEU A 121 -1.28 -0.09 5.10
N ALA A 122 -2.12 0.43 5.97
CA ALA A 122 -2.87 1.66 5.80
C ALA A 122 -2.97 2.40 7.12
N MET A 123 -3.41 3.64 7.10
CA MET A 123 -3.72 4.41 8.30
C MET A 123 -4.92 5.31 8.04
N ALA A 124 -5.73 5.52 9.06
CA ALA A 124 -6.85 6.46 9.07
C ALA A 124 -7.33 6.67 10.51
N ASP A 125 -8.07 7.74 10.74
CA ASP A 125 -8.93 7.89 11.91
C ASP A 125 -10.23 7.12 11.63
N LEU A 126 -10.30 5.88 12.14
CA LEU A 126 -11.37 4.93 11.82
C LEU A 126 -12.67 5.18 12.60
N ASP A 127 -12.59 5.84 13.72
CA ASP A 127 -13.72 6.07 14.62
C ASP A 127 -14.07 7.57 14.81
N ALA A 128 -13.42 8.44 14.04
CA ALA A 128 -13.59 9.89 14.03
C ALA A 128 -13.31 10.52 15.41
N ASN A 129 -12.34 9.96 16.16
CA ASN A 129 -11.93 10.49 17.46
C ASN A 129 -10.75 11.49 17.35
N GLY A 130 -10.27 11.77 16.16
CA GLY A 130 -9.14 12.65 15.86
C GLY A 130 -7.77 11.98 16.10
N ARG A 131 -7.72 10.65 16.21
CA ARG A 131 -6.48 9.88 16.38
C ARG A 131 -6.35 8.84 15.28
N THR A 132 -5.16 8.76 14.74
CA THR A 132 -4.86 7.84 13.64
C THR A 132 -4.66 6.41 14.16
N GLU A 133 -5.37 5.45 13.56
CA GLU A 133 -5.11 4.02 13.67
C GLU A 133 -4.20 3.55 12.54
N ILE A 134 -3.38 2.52 12.83
CA ILE A 134 -2.64 1.78 11.81
C ILE A 134 -3.37 0.48 11.53
N ILE A 135 -3.61 0.20 10.25
CA ILE A 135 -4.13 -1.08 9.80
C ILE A 135 -2.95 -1.88 9.22
N GLY A 136 -2.66 -3.03 9.82
CA GLY A 136 -1.59 -3.91 9.38
C GLY A 136 -2.10 -5.33 9.14
N GLY A 137 -2.23 -5.71 7.87
CA GLY A 137 -2.89 -6.96 7.51
C GLY A 137 -4.31 -7.00 8.05
N PRO A 138 -4.74 -8.13 8.66
CA PRO A 138 -6.09 -8.25 9.19
C PRO A 138 -6.25 -7.65 10.61
N ASN A 139 -5.38 -6.71 11.01
CA ASN A 139 -5.40 -6.14 12.36
C ASN A 139 -5.50 -4.62 12.31
N ILE A 140 -6.22 -4.06 13.29
CA ILE A 140 -6.26 -2.63 13.59
C ILE A 140 -5.43 -2.40 14.85
N PHE A 141 -4.57 -1.39 14.83
CA PHE A 141 -3.73 -0.98 15.94
C PHE A 141 -4.11 0.43 16.38
N THR A 142 -4.55 0.54 17.65
CA THR A 142 -4.96 1.81 18.27
C THR A 142 -3.85 2.32 19.19
N ARG A 143 -3.47 3.57 19.01
CA ARG A 143 -2.38 4.19 19.74
C ARG A 143 -2.68 4.31 21.24
N PRO A 144 -1.76 3.86 22.13
CA PRO A 144 -1.90 4.01 23.59
C PRO A 144 -1.69 5.47 24.02
N ILE A 145 -2.14 5.80 25.23
CA ILE A 145 -1.85 7.11 25.85
C ILE A 145 -0.35 7.22 26.15
N ASN A 146 0.27 6.15 26.66
CA ASN A 146 1.72 6.11 26.88
C ASN A 146 2.43 5.71 25.56
N PRO A 147 3.21 6.59 24.93
CA PRO A 147 3.85 6.32 23.63
C PRO A 147 4.90 5.20 23.65
N GLU A 148 5.39 4.81 24.82
CA GLU A 148 6.34 3.69 24.96
C GLU A 148 5.64 2.32 25.09
N SER A 149 4.32 2.29 25.22
CA SER A 149 3.54 1.05 25.28
C SER A 149 3.25 0.53 23.88
N LEU A 150 3.09 -0.80 23.76
CA LEU A 150 2.55 -1.40 22.54
C LEU A 150 1.13 -0.89 22.29
N TRP A 151 0.77 -0.79 21.03
CA TRP A 151 -0.56 -0.35 20.62
C TRP A 151 -1.61 -1.42 20.92
N GLY A 152 -2.83 -0.99 21.22
CA GLY A 152 -3.98 -1.88 21.30
C GLY A 152 -4.17 -2.59 19.97
N LYS A 153 -4.49 -3.90 19.99
CA LYS A 153 -4.68 -4.69 18.76
C LYS A 153 -6.08 -5.31 18.73
N VAL A 154 -6.79 -5.07 17.64
CA VAL A 154 -8.04 -5.77 17.28
C VAL A 154 -7.80 -6.55 16.00
N THR A 155 -8.13 -7.85 16.00
CA THR A 155 -8.06 -8.65 14.78
C THR A 155 -9.40 -8.59 14.05
N LEU A 156 -9.39 -7.96 12.90
CA LEU A 156 -10.55 -7.75 12.03
C LEU A 156 -11.02 -9.08 11.40
N ALA A 157 -10.10 -9.83 10.83
CA ALA A 157 -10.40 -11.04 10.06
C ALA A 157 -9.29 -12.10 10.20
N GLY A 158 -9.26 -12.79 11.34
CA GLY A 158 -8.16 -13.71 11.69
C GLY A 158 -7.93 -14.88 10.73
N SER A 159 -8.88 -15.21 9.87
CA SER A 159 -8.72 -16.23 8.82
C SER A 159 -8.08 -15.70 7.54
N TYR A 160 -7.94 -14.38 7.37
CA TYR A 160 -7.27 -13.77 6.22
C TYR A 160 -5.77 -13.76 6.45
N LYS A 161 -5.01 -14.09 5.41
CA LYS A 161 -3.54 -14.20 5.47
C LYS A 161 -2.92 -13.49 4.28
N LYS A 162 -1.71 -12.92 4.49
CA LYS A 162 -0.94 -12.21 3.46
C LYS A 162 -1.80 -11.17 2.75
N THR A 163 -2.47 -10.35 3.53
CA THR A 163 -3.50 -9.44 3.04
C THR A 163 -2.89 -8.16 2.48
N ARG A 164 -3.49 -7.66 1.40
CA ARG A 164 -3.34 -6.25 1.03
C ARG A 164 -4.44 -5.46 1.73
N VAL A 165 -4.16 -4.20 2.03
CA VAL A 165 -5.04 -3.32 2.80
C VAL A 165 -5.24 -2.02 2.05
N ALA A 166 -6.49 -1.55 1.98
CA ALA A 166 -6.83 -0.20 1.59
C ALA A 166 -7.92 0.34 2.53
N VAL A 167 -7.96 1.65 2.71
CA VAL A 167 -8.93 2.34 3.58
C VAL A 167 -9.53 3.52 2.81
N GLY A 168 -10.83 3.69 2.90
CA GLY A 168 -11.54 4.79 2.26
C GLY A 168 -13.03 4.77 2.54
N ASN A 169 -13.68 5.91 2.34
CA ASN A 169 -15.13 6.04 2.49
C ASN A 169 -15.84 5.37 1.29
N ILE A 170 -16.23 4.12 1.44
CA ILE A 170 -16.91 3.32 0.42
C ILE A 170 -18.41 3.48 0.51
N TYR A 171 -18.95 3.55 1.74
CA TYR A 171 -20.39 3.63 1.96
C TYR A 171 -20.97 5.04 1.71
N GLY A 172 -20.09 6.05 1.62
CA GLY A 172 -20.51 7.43 1.37
C GLY A 172 -21.00 8.19 2.60
N ASP A 173 -20.87 7.62 3.80
CA ASP A 173 -21.34 8.22 5.07
C ASP A 173 -20.26 9.07 5.77
N GLY A 174 -19.08 9.18 5.17
CA GLY A 174 -17.94 9.96 5.68
C GLY A 174 -17.04 9.20 6.64
N ARG A 175 -17.36 7.95 6.99
CA ARG A 175 -16.50 7.06 7.78
C ARG A 175 -15.73 6.13 6.88
N PRO A 176 -14.43 5.90 7.16
CA PRO A 176 -13.64 5.01 6.32
C PRO A 176 -13.95 3.53 6.62
N GLU A 177 -14.12 2.76 5.55
CA GLU A 177 -14.14 1.32 5.56
C GLU A 177 -12.74 0.76 5.31
N ILE A 178 -12.52 -0.48 5.73
CA ILE A 178 -11.29 -1.24 5.45
C ILE A 178 -11.59 -2.26 4.35
N VAL A 179 -10.74 -2.31 3.33
CA VAL A 179 -10.77 -3.35 2.30
C VAL A 179 -9.57 -4.25 2.48
N LEU A 180 -9.79 -5.57 2.44
CA LEU A 180 -8.76 -6.60 2.47
C LEU A 180 -8.85 -7.50 1.24
N SER A 181 -7.70 -7.80 0.63
CA SER A 181 -7.55 -8.94 -0.29
C SER A 181 -6.50 -9.91 0.23
N GLU A 182 -6.66 -11.21 -0.05
CA GLU A 182 -5.66 -12.24 0.30
C GLU A 182 -4.61 -12.34 -0.81
N GLY A 183 -3.57 -11.51 -0.74
CA GLY A 183 -2.65 -11.22 -1.84
C GLY A 183 -1.92 -12.41 -2.47
N GLU A 184 -1.67 -13.49 -1.72
CA GLU A 184 -0.89 -14.63 -2.22
C GLU A 184 -1.65 -15.98 -2.18
N ASN A 185 -2.97 -15.97 -2.22
CA ASN A 185 -3.79 -17.17 -2.26
C ASN A 185 -4.36 -17.43 -3.66
N THR A 186 -4.53 -18.71 -4.01
CA THR A 186 -5.06 -19.14 -5.32
C THR A 186 -6.59 -19.14 -5.40
N SER A 187 -7.28 -19.05 -4.26
CA SER A 187 -8.72 -18.83 -4.14
C SER A 187 -8.91 -17.76 -3.09
N ALA A 188 -8.53 -16.54 -3.48
CA ALA A 188 -8.39 -15.41 -2.60
C ALA A 188 -9.71 -14.66 -2.44
N ARG A 189 -9.95 -14.19 -1.22
CA ARG A 189 -11.08 -13.33 -0.90
C ARG A 189 -10.69 -11.87 -1.07
N LEU A 190 -11.63 -11.09 -1.60
CA LEU A 190 -11.68 -9.65 -1.53
C LEU A 190 -12.93 -9.29 -0.74
N ALA A 191 -12.79 -8.51 0.31
CA ALA A 191 -13.90 -8.08 1.14
C ALA A 191 -13.67 -6.67 1.69
N TRP A 192 -14.76 -5.94 1.96
CA TRP A 192 -14.74 -4.70 2.70
C TRP A 192 -15.45 -4.87 4.04
N PHE A 193 -15.13 -4.02 5.00
CA PHE A 193 -15.54 -4.15 6.40
C PHE A 193 -16.07 -2.82 6.91
N THR A 194 -17.30 -2.83 7.43
CA THR A 194 -18.00 -1.64 7.91
C THR A 194 -17.84 -1.43 9.41
N PRO A 195 -17.41 -0.21 9.86
CA PRO A 195 -17.40 0.12 11.27
C PRO A 195 -18.82 0.19 11.85
N PRO A 196 -19.02 0.20 13.19
CA PRO A 196 -17.99 -0.05 14.21
C PRO A 196 -17.75 -1.54 14.51
N LEU A 197 -18.61 -2.42 14.00
CA LEU A 197 -18.55 -3.87 14.28
C LEU A 197 -17.67 -4.63 13.29
N TRP A 198 -17.19 -3.96 12.26
CA TRP A 198 -16.35 -4.52 11.21
C TRP A 198 -16.99 -5.75 10.53
N ASN A 199 -18.27 -5.60 10.17
CA ASN A 199 -18.99 -6.62 9.44
C ASN A 199 -18.35 -6.81 8.05
N ALA A 200 -18.09 -8.07 7.69
CA ALA A 200 -17.47 -8.41 6.43
C ALA A 200 -18.49 -8.50 5.29
N HIS A 201 -18.19 -7.84 4.17
CA HIS A 201 -18.93 -7.91 2.92
C HIS A 201 -18.01 -8.49 1.83
N VAL A 202 -18.18 -9.77 1.52
CA VAL A 202 -17.32 -10.45 0.53
C VAL A 202 -17.76 -10.07 -0.87
N LEU A 203 -16.86 -9.46 -1.65
CA LEU A 203 -17.05 -9.09 -3.06
C LEU A 203 -16.69 -10.24 -4.00
N ASN A 204 -15.61 -10.96 -3.68
CA ASN A 204 -15.13 -12.06 -4.49
C ASN A 204 -14.38 -13.07 -3.60
N SER A 205 -14.47 -14.36 -3.91
CA SER A 205 -13.77 -15.44 -3.17
C SER A 205 -12.97 -16.38 -4.10
N THR A 206 -12.76 -15.97 -5.35
CA THR A 206 -12.15 -16.81 -6.39
C THR A 206 -11.00 -16.12 -7.12
N LEU A 207 -10.51 -14.98 -6.60
CA LEU A 207 -9.37 -14.27 -7.17
C LEU A 207 -8.09 -15.11 -7.05
N PHE A 208 -7.17 -14.87 -7.95
CA PHE A 208 -5.91 -15.61 -8.00
C PHE A 208 -4.73 -14.69 -7.70
N HIS A 209 -4.18 -14.74 -6.48
CA HIS A 209 -3.09 -13.88 -6.03
C HIS A 209 -3.36 -12.37 -6.25
N PRO A 210 -4.45 -11.79 -5.70
CA PRO A 210 -4.77 -10.37 -5.85
C PRO A 210 -3.89 -9.50 -4.93
N HIS A 211 -2.67 -9.18 -5.39
CA HIS A 211 -1.63 -8.56 -4.56
C HIS A 211 -1.61 -7.03 -4.63
N SER A 212 -2.31 -6.42 -5.57
CA SER A 212 -2.50 -4.95 -5.64
C SER A 212 -3.90 -4.59 -5.15
N LEU A 213 -4.01 -3.53 -4.35
CA LEU A 213 -5.29 -3.06 -3.81
C LEU A 213 -5.25 -1.55 -3.62
N ALA A 214 -6.30 -0.86 -4.10
CA ALA A 214 -6.49 0.57 -3.91
C ALA A 214 -7.97 0.95 -3.91
N ILE A 215 -8.28 2.14 -3.39
CA ILE A 215 -9.61 2.74 -3.39
C ILE A 215 -9.49 4.10 -4.09
N ALA A 216 -10.33 4.37 -5.08
CA ALA A 216 -10.45 5.65 -5.75
C ALA A 216 -11.77 5.70 -6.54
N ASP A 217 -12.25 6.88 -6.89
CA ASP A 217 -13.38 7.08 -7.79
C ASP A 217 -12.87 6.96 -9.25
N PHE A 218 -12.97 5.75 -9.84
CA PHE A 218 -12.45 5.46 -11.18
C PHE A 218 -13.38 5.90 -12.32
N ASP A 219 -14.67 6.08 -12.07
CA ASP A 219 -15.61 6.46 -13.11
C ASP A 219 -16.16 7.88 -12.98
N GLY A 220 -15.76 8.62 -11.94
CA GLY A 220 -16.10 10.02 -11.74
C GLY A 220 -17.53 10.26 -11.24
N ASP A 221 -18.17 9.25 -10.65
CA ASP A 221 -19.53 9.37 -10.14
C ASP A 221 -19.61 9.89 -8.69
N GLY A 222 -18.47 10.10 -8.04
CA GLY A 222 -18.33 10.61 -6.68
C GLY A 222 -18.33 9.53 -5.61
N LEU A 223 -18.44 8.25 -5.97
CA LEU A 223 -18.32 7.11 -5.08
C LEU A 223 -16.95 6.45 -5.22
N ASN A 224 -16.41 5.98 -4.13
CA ASN A 224 -15.14 5.25 -4.18
C ASN A 224 -15.33 3.81 -4.64
N ASP A 225 -14.59 3.44 -5.69
CA ASP A 225 -14.48 2.09 -6.22
C ASP A 225 -13.32 1.34 -5.58
N ILE A 226 -13.25 0.02 -5.81
CA ILE A 226 -12.17 -0.84 -5.32
C ILE A 226 -11.40 -1.41 -6.52
N PHE A 227 -10.11 -1.08 -6.61
CA PHE A 227 -9.18 -1.69 -7.56
C PHE A 227 -8.46 -2.87 -6.93
N THR A 228 -8.29 -3.97 -7.67
CA THR A 228 -7.38 -5.07 -7.32
C THR A 228 -6.73 -5.67 -8.56
N GLY A 229 -5.48 -6.14 -8.42
CA GLY A 229 -4.70 -6.72 -9.50
C GLY A 229 -4.08 -8.06 -9.14
N GLU A 230 -4.20 -9.03 -10.04
CA GLU A 230 -3.61 -10.37 -9.92
C GLU A 230 -2.13 -10.34 -10.32
N MET A 231 -1.25 -10.98 -9.54
CA MET A 231 0.19 -10.94 -9.78
C MET A 231 0.71 -11.99 -10.77
N GLY A 232 -0.15 -12.83 -11.34
CA GLY A 232 0.26 -13.80 -12.37
C GLY A 232 1.20 -14.90 -11.89
N LEU A 233 1.18 -15.22 -10.60
CA LEU A 233 2.00 -16.30 -10.03
C LEU A 233 1.48 -17.70 -10.40
N GLY A 234 2.40 -18.66 -10.44
CA GLY A 234 2.08 -20.07 -10.58
C GLY A 234 1.45 -20.39 -11.93
N THR A 235 0.24 -20.90 -11.93
CA THR A 235 -0.47 -21.36 -13.13
C THR A 235 -1.35 -20.31 -13.79
N ASN A 236 -1.45 -19.09 -13.21
CA ASN A 236 -2.24 -18.03 -13.82
C ASN A 236 -1.47 -17.34 -14.96
N LEU A 237 -1.66 -17.85 -16.17
CA LEU A 237 -1.05 -17.31 -17.38
C LEU A 237 -1.81 -16.10 -17.95
N ASN A 238 -2.92 -15.73 -17.33
CA ASN A 238 -3.78 -14.66 -17.82
C ASN A 238 -4.32 -13.81 -16.66
N PRO A 239 -3.42 -13.19 -15.86
CA PRO A 239 -3.81 -12.38 -14.73
C PRO A 239 -4.64 -11.18 -15.16
N LYS A 240 -5.51 -10.74 -14.27
CA LYS A 240 -6.47 -9.67 -14.55
C LYS A 240 -6.31 -8.52 -13.54
N LEU A 241 -6.61 -7.32 -14.03
CA LEU A 241 -6.86 -6.16 -13.20
C LEU A 241 -8.36 -5.90 -13.17
N PHE A 242 -8.90 -5.64 -11.97
CA PHE A 242 -10.32 -5.41 -11.76
C PHE A 242 -10.56 -4.05 -11.12
N VAL A 243 -11.61 -3.39 -11.52
CA VAL A 243 -12.29 -2.35 -10.76
C VAL A 243 -13.65 -2.88 -10.36
N TYR A 244 -13.97 -2.82 -9.08
CA TYR A 244 -15.30 -3.07 -8.54
C TYR A 244 -15.97 -1.71 -8.39
N ARG A 245 -16.84 -1.35 -9.34
CA ARG A 245 -17.55 -0.08 -9.36
C ARG A 245 -18.64 -0.07 -8.29
N ASN A 246 -18.59 0.90 -7.43
CA ASN A 246 -19.55 1.11 -6.35
C ASN A 246 -20.88 1.62 -6.92
N LYS A 247 -22.01 1.02 -6.52
CA LYS A 247 -23.35 1.44 -6.97
C LYS A 247 -24.07 2.34 -5.97
N GLY A 248 -23.42 2.67 -4.83
CA GLY A 248 -23.99 3.52 -3.78
C GLY A 248 -25.00 2.85 -2.86
N ASP A 249 -25.32 1.59 -3.09
CA ASP A 249 -26.28 0.80 -2.29
C ASP A 249 -25.62 -0.38 -1.54
N GLY A 250 -24.27 -0.40 -1.50
CA GLY A 250 -23.48 -1.49 -0.95
C GLY A 250 -23.22 -2.63 -1.92
N SER A 251 -23.74 -2.55 -3.16
CA SER A 251 -23.42 -3.48 -4.23
C SER A 251 -22.33 -2.94 -5.15
N PHE A 252 -21.65 -3.85 -5.87
CA PHE A 252 -20.56 -3.53 -6.75
C PHE A 252 -20.67 -4.26 -8.09
N GLU A 253 -20.27 -3.60 -9.15
CA GLU A 253 -20.13 -4.18 -10.48
C GLU A 253 -18.65 -4.49 -10.75
N GLN A 254 -18.33 -5.75 -11.00
CA GLN A 254 -16.97 -6.14 -11.35
C GLN A 254 -16.67 -5.83 -12.82
N VAL A 255 -15.64 -5.04 -13.08
CA VAL A 255 -15.14 -4.70 -14.41
C VAL A 255 -13.71 -5.20 -14.55
N VAL A 256 -13.41 -5.94 -15.62
CA VAL A 256 -12.03 -6.31 -16.00
C VAL A 256 -11.46 -5.18 -16.84
N ILE A 257 -10.44 -4.48 -16.33
CA ILE A 257 -9.83 -3.32 -17.00
C ILE A 257 -8.57 -3.69 -17.78
N SER A 258 -7.91 -4.81 -17.44
CA SER A 258 -6.74 -5.33 -18.15
C SER A 258 -6.64 -6.84 -17.96
N GLN A 259 -6.00 -7.52 -18.91
CA GLN A 259 -5.83 -8.97 -18.89
C GLN A 259 -4.50 -9.36 -19.53
N GLY A 260 -3.83 -10.35 -18.96
CA GLY A 260 -2.55 -10.88 -19.46
C GLY A 260 -1.31 -10.11 -18.99
N VAL A 261 -1.48 -9.01 -18.22
CA VAL A 261 -0.38 -8.24 -17.65
C VAL A 261 -0.36 -8.46 -16.14
N PRO A 262 0.63 -9.20 -15.61
CA PRO A 262 0.72 -9.48 -14.18
C PRO A 262 1.12 -8.23 -13.39
N THR A 263 0.49 -8.00 -12.24
CA THR A 263 0.76 -6.82 -11.42
C THR A 263 0.96 -7.20 -9.96
N HIS A 264 2.23 -7.23 -9.53
CA HIS A 264 2.58 -7.56 -8.15
C HIS A 264 2.30 -6.41 -7.18
N GLU A 265 2.63 -5.18 -7.58
CA GLU A 265 2.38 -3.99 -6.78
C GLU A 265 1.91 -2.88 -7.71
N ALA A 266 0.77 -2.29 -7.41
CA ALA A 266 0.26 -1.12 -8.11
C ALA A 266 -0.09 0.01 -7.14
N LYS A 267 0.01 1.23 -7.65
CA LYS A 267 -0.42 2.46 -6.99
C LYS A 267 -1.37 3.20 -7.90
N VAL A 268 -2.25 3.98 -7.29
CA VAL A 268 -3.23 4.81 -7.98
C VAL A 268 -2.91 6.27 -7.74
N ALA A 269 -2.84 7.05 -8.81
CA ALA A 269 -2.63 8.49 -8.78
C ALA A 269 -3.01 9.08 -10.13
N ASP A 270 -3.35 10.37 -10.17
CA ASP A 270 -3.47 11.13 -11.42
C ASP A 270 -2.06 11.37 -11.99
N ILE A 271 -1.68 10.60 -13.01
CA ILE A 271 -0.33 10.59 -13.58
C ILE A 271 -0.18 11.60 -14.71
N ASP A 272 -1.22 11.81 -15.50
CA ASP A 272 -1.20 12.72 -16.65
C ASP A 272 -1.79 14.11 -16.34
N GLY A 273 -2.35 14.32 -15.14
CA GLY A 273 -2.86 15.59 -14.65
C GLY A 273 -4.26 15.92 -15.18
N ASP A 274 -5.02 14.92 -15.57
CA ASP A 274 -6.37 15.10 -16.11
C ASP A 274 -7.49 15.01 -15.06
N GLY A 275 -7.12 14.80 -13.79
CA GLY A 275 -8.02 14.74 -12.65
C GLY A 275 -8.63 13.36 -12.39
N ARG A 276 -8.27 12.34 -13.16
CA ARG A 276 -8.75 10.96 -12.99
C ARG A 276 -7.66 10.07 -12.38
N PRO A 277 -8.04 9.07 -11.59
CA PRO A 277 -7.08 8.12 -11.03
C PRO A 277 -6.57 7.13 -12.10
N ASP A 278 -5.26 7.17 -12.37
CA ASP A 278 -4.54 6.21 -13.19
C ASP A 278 -3.94 5.11 -12.32
N ILE A 279 -3.48 4.03 -12.95
CA ILE A 279 -2.83 2.91 -12.28
C ILE A 279 -1.39 2.77 -12.76
N VAL A 280 -0.43 2.75 -11.82
CA VAL A 280 0.97 2.44 -12.09
C VAL A 280 1.31 1.13 -11.41
N GLY A 281 1.69 0.13 -12.18
CA GLY A 281 1.97 -1.21 -11.69
C GLY A 281 3.31 -1.76 -12.12
N LYS A 282 3.81 -2.72 -11.35
CA LYS A 282 4.99 -3.51 -11.72
C LYS A 282 4.75 -4.99 -11.52
N THR A 283 5.38 -5.81 -12.36
CA THR A 283 5.32 -7.26 -12.24
C THR A 283 6.19 -7.79 -11.09
N CYS A 284 5.98 -9.04 -10.69
CA CYS A 284 6.91 -9.76 -9.80
C CYS A 284 7.98 -10.55 -10.58
N ASP A 285 7.91 -10.54 -11.91
CA ASP A 285 8.84 -11.26 -12.77
C ASP A 285 10.17 -10.51 -12.85
N ASP A 286 11.26 -11.19 -12.46
CA ASP A 286 12.62 -10.66 -12.57
C ASP A 286 13.11 -10.56 -14.03
N GLN A 287 12.38 -11.14 -14.98
CA GLN A 287 12.74 -11.16 -16.39
C GLN A 287 12.21 -9.96 -17.18
N THR A 288 11.19 -9.30 -16.66
CA THR A 288 10.57 -8.12 -17.26
C THR A 288 10.59 -6.95 -16.30
N ASN A 289 11.74 -6.27 -16.21
CA ASN A 289 11.91 -5.08 -15.38
C ASN A 289 11.24 -3.85 -16.01
N HIS A 290 9.91 -3.87 -16.11
CA HIS A 290 9.15 -2.72 -16.61
C HIS A 290 8.11 -2.26 -15.59
N VAL A 291 7.66 -1.05 -15.76
CA VAL A 291 6.53 -0.45 -15.07
C VAL A 291 5.47 -0.16 -16.11
N ASP A 292 4.27 -0.65 -15.86
CA ASP A 292 3.11 -0.42 -16.71
C ASP A 292 2.29 0.74 -16.16
N ILE A 293 1.70 1.54 -17.05
CA ILE A 293 0.78 2.61 -16.70
C ILE A 293 -0.51 2.39 -17.48
N TRP A 294 -1.63 2.33 -16.78
CA TRP A 294 -2.98 2.32 -17.35
C TRP A 294 -3.61 3.69 -17.10
N PHE A 295 -3.73 4.48 -18.15
CA PHE A 295 -4.41 5.77 -18.10
C PHE A 295 -5.92 5.58 -18.07
N ASN A 296 -6.58 6.28 -17.18
CA ASN A 296 -8.03 6.27 -17.07
C ASN A 296 -8.66 7.20 -18.08
N GLU A 297 -9.29 6.64 -19.11
CA GLU A 297 -9.97 7.40 -20.16
C GLU A 297 -11.51 7.40 -20.02
N THR A 298 -12.02 7.07 -18.84
CA THR A 298 -13.47 7.08 -18.56
C THR A 298 -14.07 8.45 -18.84
N GLY A 299 -15.11 8.50 -19.66
CA GLY A 299 -15.80 9.75 -20.01
C GLY A 299 -15.14 10.61 -21.12
N LYS A 300 -14.09 10.11 -21.80
CA LYS A 300 -13.53 10.74 -23.01
C LYS A 300 -14.31 10.39 -24.26
#